data_980d577d52f0c956c8b98f824a6dfcd7
#
_entry.id   980d577d52f0c956c8b98f824a6dfcd7
#
_cell.length_a   1.000
_cell.length_b   1.000
_cell.length_c   1.000
_cell.angle_alpha   90.00
_cell.angle_beta   90.00
_cell.angle_gamma   90.00
#
_symmetry.space_group_name_H-M   'P 1'
#
loop_
_entity.id
_entity.type
_entity.pdbx_description
1 polymer ?
#
loop_
_entity_poly.entity_id
_entity_poly.type
_entity_poly.pdbx_seq_one_letter_code
_entity_poly.pdbx_strand_id
1 'polypeptide(L)'
;MITFLNKTIFILFSTFYIASSLNFNDDFQGKATYVSKTKMELGSWGARMSEAQKKQIAARLKNRLEKEFTLVFNKEESLFVEEEQLDAISGATDSWGKNFAAGENYKNVKSNTQVQQQEFYGKKFLVKDNLQDIQWTLLNESKKIGNYTCYKAKTFLPTDDLQWYSFSWSRMRSSSDSDQSENDSQTDITEIEAWYTPEVPVRHGPSEYWGLPGLILELSAGQTTMLCTKVVINPIEKIEIEAPRKGTEIDKDGYQDLIQKKMAEFRNNRMRR
;
A
#
# COMPACT_ATOMS: atom_id res chain seq x y z
N MET A 1 18.41 29.25 61.17
CA MET A 1 19.03 29.15 59.87
C MET A 1 18.78 27.82 59.14
N ILE A 2 18.84 26.70 59.85
CA ILE A 2 18.62 25.35 59.28
C ILE A 2 17.19 25.10 58.78
N THR A 3 16.17 25.67 59.43
CA THR A 3 14.75 25.52 59.05
C THR A 3 14.39 26.31 57.77
N PHE A 4 15.08 27.37 57.46
CA PHE A 4 14.88 28.12 56.21
C PHE A 4 15.49 27.37 55.01
N LEU A 5 16.63 26.72 55.22
CA LEU A 5 17.34 25.98 54.15
C LEU A 5 16.53 24.75 53.70
N ASN A 6 15.88 24.04 54.66
CA ASN A 6 15.02 22.91 54.33
C ASN A 6 13.74 23.28 53.57
N LYS A 7 13.16 24.46 53.86
CA LYS A 7 11.98 24.93 53.09
C LYS A 7 12.32 25.32 51.64
N THR A 8 13.47 25.92 51.40
CA THR A 8 13.90 26.29 50.04
C THR A 8 14.29 25.08 49.23
N ILE A 9 14.89 24.04 49.80
CA ILE A 9 15.21 22.80 49.13
C ILE A 9 13.92 22.04 48.74
N PHE A 10 12.88 22.04 49.63
CA PHE A 10 11.60 21.39 49.35
C PHE A 10 10.84 22.09 48.20
N ILE A 11 10.87 23.38 48.11
CA ILE A 11 10.25 24.17 47.02
C ILE A 11 10.99 23.93 45.70
N LEU A 12 12.31 23.85 45.68
CA LEU A 12 13.08 23.53 44.49
C LEU A 12 12.86 22.11 44.00
N PHE A 13 12.67 21.13 44.91
CA PHE A 13 12.36 19.75 44.54
C PHE A 13 10.93 19.63 44.02
N SER A 14 9.96 20.38 44.56
CA SER A 14 8.56 20.33 44.08
C SER A 14 8.40 21.00 42.71
N THR A 15 9.16 22.02 42.38
CA THR A 15 9.16 22.64 41.04
C THR A 15 9.81 21.74 39.97
N PHE A 16 10.81 20.94 40.35
CA PHE A 16 11.42 19.98 39.46
C PHE A 16 10.47 18.79 39.11
N TYR A 17 9.63 18.39 40.06
CA TYR A 17 8.65 17.30 39.84
C TYR A 17 7.48 17.73 38.95
N ILE A 18 7.12 19.01 38.93
CA ILE A 18 6.03 19.53 38.08
C ILE A 18 6.49 19.69 36.61
N ALA A 19 7.79 19.96 36.39
CA ALA A 19 8.35 20.11 35.06
C ALA A 19 8.47 18.78 34.29
N SER A 20 8.42 17.62 34.94
CA SER A 20 8.55 16.31 34.32
C SER A 20 7.19 15.71 33.85
N SER A 21 6.08 16.41 34.02
CA SER A 21 4.76 15.95 33.57
C SER A 21 4.20 16.70 32.34
N LEU A 22 4.99 17.55 31.70
CA LEU A 22 4.71 17.98 30.35
C LEU A 22 5.10 16.84 29.40
N ASN A 23 4.33 15.76 29.41
CA ASN A 23 4.25 14.89 28.27
C ASN A 23 3.71 15.73 27.13
N PHE A 24 4.58 16.38 26.39
CA PHE A 24 4.31 16.68 24.99
C PHE A 24 4.18 15.30 24.32
N ASN A 25 2.99 14.71 24.41
CA ASN A 25 2.56 13.80 23.37
C ASN A 25 2.54 14.64 22.11
N ASP A 26 3.68 14.76 21.51
CA ASP A 26 3.81 15.24 20.15
C ASP A 26 3.04 14.19 19.33
N ASP A 27 1.76 14.46 19.07
CA ASP A 27 0.89 13.66 18.23
C ASP A 27 1.44 13.78 16.80
N PHE A 28 2.63 13.17 16.59
CA PHE A 28 3.27 13.15 15.29
C PHE A 28 2.34 12.50 14.29
N GLN A 29 1.90 13.29 13.34
CA GLN A 29 1.00 12.85 12.28
C GLN A 29 1.50 13.39 10.95
N GLY A 30 1.11 12.73 9.87
CA GLY A 30 1.42 13.20 8.54
C GLY A 30 0.42 12.73 7.50
N LYS A 31 0.42 13.48 6.40
CA LYS A 31 -0.32 13.15 5.18
C LYS A 31 0.65 13.18 4.01
N ALA A 32 0.73 12.10 3.25
CA ALA A 32 1.52 12.01 2.03
C ALA A 32 0.60 11.66 0.85
N THR A 33 0.75 12.39 -0.26
CA THR A 33 0.01 12.14 -1.50
C THR A 33 0.93 11.44 -2.49
N TYR A 34 0.46 10.34 -3.07
CA TYR A 34 1.20 9.53 -4.04
C TYR A 34 0.49 9.51 -5.38
N VAL A 35 1.26 9.59 -6.45
CA VAL A 35 0.81 9.28 -7.80
C VAL A 35 1.37 7.93 -8.21
N SER A 36 0.48 7.00 -8.55
CA SER A 36 0.83 5.69 -9.08
C SER A 36 0.74 5.72 -10.60
N LYS A 37 1.76 5.18 -11.26
CA LYS A 37 1.79 5.02 -12.72
C LYS A 37 2.16 3.60 -13.07
N THR A 38 1.30 2.94 -13.85
CA THR A 38 1.55 1.59 -14.36
C THR A 38 1.88 1.67 -15.85
N LYS A 39 3.00 1.10 -16.24
CA LYS A 39 3.38 0.98 -17.66
C LYS A 39 2.51 -0.08 -18.32
N MET A 40 1.91 0.27 -19.45
CA MET A 40 1.13 -0.66 -20.24
C MET A 40 2.01 -1.49 -21.15
N GLU A 41 2.01 -2.80 -20.94
CA GLU A 41 2.62 -3.73 -21.88
C GLU A 41 1.57 -4.25 -22.87
N LEU A 42 1.75 -3.94 -24.13
CA LEU A 42 0.87 -4.40 -25.21
C LEU A 42 1.30 -5.76 -25.79
N GLY A 43 2.41 -6.31 -25.30
CA GLY A 43 2.95 -7.59 -25.76
C GLY A 43 3.15 -7.66 -27.28
N SER A 44 3.03 -8.85 -27.84
CA SER A 44 3.15 -9.08 -29.29
C SER A 44 2.06 -8.37 -30.11
N TRP A 45 0.91 -8.09 -29.51
CA TRP A 45 -0.16 -7.33 -30.15
C TRP A 45 0.24 -5.87 -30.37
N GLY A 46 0.91 -5.26 -29.41
CA GLY A 46 1.41 -3.89 -29.53
C GLY A 46 2.51 -3.71 -30.59
N ALA A 47 3.27 -4.78 -30.90
CA ALA A 47 4.29 -4.72 -31.95
C ALA A 47 3.71 -4.44 -33.36
N ARG A 48 2.42 -4.74 -33.57
CA ARG A 48 1.71 -4.52 -34.84
C ARG A 48 0.97 -3.19 -34.93
N MET A 49 1.03 -2.37 -33.87
CA MET A 49 0.29 -1.12 -33.77
C MET A 49 1.18 0.07 -34.10
N SER A 50 0.58 1.07 -34.75
CA SER A 50 1.24 2.37 -34.96
C SER A 50 1.38 3.11 -33.63
N GLU A 51 2.35 4.02 -33.52
CA GLU A 51 2.53 4.86 -32.32
C GLU A 51 1.28 5.71 -32.01
N ALA A 52 0.56 6.13 -33.05
CA ALA A 52 -0.70 6.87 -32.92
C ALA A 52 -1.78 6.00 -32.22
N GLN A 53 -1.90 4.73 -32.59
CA GLN A 53 -2.83 3.78 -31.96
C GLN A 53 -2.43 3.50 -30.52
N LYS A 54 -1.14 3.27 -30.23
CA LYS A 54 -0.63 3.07 -28.86
C LYS A 54 -0.94 4.28 -27.99
N LYS A 55 -0.71 5.50 -28.49
CA LYS A 55 -1.01 6.74 -27.78
C LYS A 55 -2.51 6.92 -27.51
N GLN A 56 -3.37 6.54 -28.46
CA GLN A 56 -4.82 6.60 -28.28
C GLN A 56 -5.31 5.60 -27.21
N ILE A 57 -4.76 4.39 -27.17
CA ILE A 57 -5.08 3.40 -26.15
C ILE A 57 -4.58 3.88 -24.78
N ALA A 58 -3.34 4.37 -24.69
CA ALA A 58 -2.80 4.92 -23.45
C ALA A 58 -3.66 6.07 -22.92
N ALA A 59 -4.16 6.95 -23.80
CA ALA A 59 -5.05 8.04 -23.41
C ALA A 59 -6.40 7.54 -22.86
N ARG A 60 -6.97 6.49 -23.46
CA ARG A 60 -8.22 5.87 -22.96
C ARG A 60 -8.03 5.18 -21.61
N LEU A 61 -6.86 4.61 -21.37
CA LEU A 61 -6.56 3.88 -20.15
C LEU A 61 -5.88 4.73 -19.08
N LYS A 62 -5.71 6.04 -19.34
CA LYS A 62 -4.97 6.93 -18.44
C LYS A 62 -5.48 6.85 -17.01
N ASN A 63 -6.79 6.96 -16.78
CA ASN A 63 -7.40 6.91 -15.46
C ASN A 63 -7.26 5.54 -14.76
N ARG A 64 -6.95 4.48 -15.52
CA ARG A 64 -6.64 3.15 -14.96
C ARG A 64 -5.17 2.96 -14.66
N LEU A 65 -4.30 3.62 -15.47
CA LEU A 65 -2.85 3.50 -15.38
C LEU A 65 -2.22 4.55 -14.47
N GLU A 66 -2.92 5.67 -14.27
CA GLU A 66 -2.50 6.74 -13.37
C GLU A 66 -3.56 6.93 -12.29
N LYS A 67 -3.18 6.75 -11.04
CA LYS A 67 -4.06 6.89 -9.87
C LYS A 67 -3.39 7.74 -8.82
N GLU A 68 -4.20 8.44 -8.04
CA GLU A 68 -3.75 9.24 -6.91
C GLU A 68 -4.19 8.58 -5.59
N PHE A 69 -3.31 8.59 -4.61
CA PHE A 69 -3.54 7.99 -3.31
C PHE A 69 -3.11 8.93 -2.20
N THR A 70 -3.79 8.85 -1.09
CA THR A 70 -3.41 9.52 0.16
C THR A 70 -3.00 8.46 1.19
N LEU A 71 -1.83 8.65 1.81
CA LEU A 71 -1.39 7.98 3.01
C LEU A 71 -1.48 8.95 4.18
N VAL A 72 -2.35 8.68 5.14
CA VAL A 72 -2.34 9.34 6.44
C VAL A 72 -1.65 8.43 7.45
N PHE A 73 -0.84 9.01 8.34
CA PHE A 73 -0.04 8.21 9.26
C PHE A 73 0.27 8.93 10.57
N ASN A 74 0.50 8.13 11.60
CA ASN A 74 1.18 8.49 12.82
C ASN A 74 2.40 7.57 13.03
N LYS A 75 2.98 7.50 14.21
CA LYS A 75 4.14 6.62 14.48
C LYS A 75 3.83 5.13 14.39
N GLU A 76 2.59 4.72 14.70
CA GLU A 76 2.18 3.33 14.84
C GLU A 76 1.23 2.88 13.72
N GLU A 77 0.41 3.79 13.21
CA GLU A 77 -0.70 3.49 12.31
C GLU A 77 -0.61 4.25 10.99
N SER A 78 -1.15 3.67 9.95
CA SER A 78 -1.33 4.34 8.67
C SER A 78 -2.59 3.84 7.95
N LEU A 79 -3.19 4.73 7.17
CA LEU A 79 -4.31 4.42 6.28
C LEU A 79 -3.97 4.94 4.88
N PHE A 80 -4.00 4.04 3.90
CA PHE A 80 -3.74 4.32 2.50
C PHE A 80 -5.02 4.17 1.69
N VAL A 81 -5.43 5.24 0.99
CA VAL A 81 -6.72 5.33 0.30
C VAL A 81 -6.52 5.87 -1.10
N GLU A 82 -7.21 5.30 -2.09
CA GLU A 82 -7.30 5.85 -3.44
C GLU A 82 -8.19 7.09 -3.43
N GLU A 83 -7.70 8.20 -3.97
CA GLU A 83 -8.50 9.41 -4.17
C GLU A 83 -9.44 9.20 -5.36
N GLU A 84 -10.74 9.27 -5.12
CA GLU A 84 -11.73 9.16 -6.18
C GLU A 84 -11.61 10.36 -7.12
N GLN A 85 -11.15 10.13 -8.35
CA GLN A 85 -11.26 11.11 -9.42
C GLN A 85 -12.70 11.07 -9.95
N LEU A 86 -13.39 12.20 -9.92
CA LEU A 86 -14.68 12.36 -10.59
C LEU A 86 -14.45 12.11 -12.09
N ASP A 87 -14.88 10.96 -12.56
CA ASP A 87 -14.78 10.58 -13.96
C ASP A 87 -15.46 11.64 -14.85
N ALA A 88 -14.66 12.44 -15.54
CA ALA A 88 -15.15 13.31 -16.58
C ALA A 88 -15.68 12.45 -17.74
N ILE A 89 -17.02 12.28 -17.78
CA ILE A 89 -17.86 12.13 -18.99
C ILE A 89 -17.45 11.07 -20.05
N SER A 90 -16.53 10.20 -19.81
CA SER A 90 -16.30 9.10 -20.74
C SER A 90 -17.00 7.83 -20.26
N GLY A 91 -18.29 7.66 -20.43
CA GLY A 91 -19.13 6.49 -20.10
C GLY A 91 -18.54 5.06 -20.21
N ALA A 92 -17.27 4.92 -20.17
CA ALA A 92 -16.49 3.70 -20.02
C ALA A 92 -16.34 3.39 -18.53
N THR A 93 -17.46 3.18 -17.83
CA THR A 93 -17.48 2.44 -16.59
C THR A 93 -17.08 1.01 -16.94
N ASP A 94 -15.79 0.75 -16.92
CA ASP A 94 -15.26 -0.58 -17.06
C ASP A 94 -15.72 -1.41 -15.85
N SER A 95 -16.87 -2.06 -16.01
CA SER A 95 -17.45 -2.95 -15.01
C SER A 95 -16.47 -4.08 -14.60
N TRP A 96 -15.48 -4.35 -15.43
CA TRP A 96 -14.45 -5.37 -15.18
C TRP A 96 -13.42 -4.93 -14.14
N GLY A 97 -12.98 -3.67 -14.17
CA GLY A 97 -12.03 -3.12 -13.19
C GLY A 97 -12.63 -2.94 -11.80
N LYS A 98 -13.95 -2.70 -11.72
CA LYS A 98 -14.69 -2.58 -10.45
C LYS A 98 -14.91 -3.91 -9.73
N ASN A 99 -14.73 -5.04 -10.40
CA ASN A 99 -14.94 -6.36 -9.79
C ASN A 99 -13.81 -6.76 -8.83
N PHE A 100 -12.67 -6.06 -8.86
CA PHE A 100 -11.49 -6.28 -8.03
C PHE A 100 -10.90 -4.94 -7.60
N ALA A 101 -11.67 -4.14 -6.88
CA ALA A 101 -11.19 -2.85 -6.39
C ALA A 101 -10.55 -3.01 -5.02
N ALA A 102 -9.28 -2.62 -4.92
CA ALA A 102 -8.64 -2.44 -3.63
C ALA A 102 -9.17 -1.14 -3.01
N GLY A 103 -9.76 -1.23 -1.81
CA GLY A 103 -10.20 -0.10 -1.03
C GLY A 103 -9.13 0.38 -0.05
N GLU A 104 -9.59 0.83 1.11
CA GLU A 104 -8.74 1.31 2.19
C GLU A 104 -7.79 0.23 2.69
N ASN A 105 -6.51 0.57 2.86
CA ASN A 105 -5.49 -0.31 3.44
C ASN A 105 -4.95 0.31 4.73
N TYR A 106 -5.39 -0.21 5.86
CA TYR A 106 -4.94 0.16 7.19
C TYR A 106 -3.81 -0.75 7.65
N LYS A 107 -2.76 -0.16 8.24
CA LYS A 107 -1.62 -0.87 8.85
C LYS A 107 -1.37 -0.35 10.25
N ASN A 108 -1.10 -1.25 11.19
CA ASN A 108 -0.58 -0.90 12.51
C ASN A 108 0.73 -1.68 12.75
N VAL A 109 1.85 -0.94 12.73
CA VAL A 109 3.19 -1.54 12.83
C VAL A 109 3.54 -1.99 14.23
N LYS A 110 2.82 -1.50 15.26
CA LYS A 110 3.03 -1.90 16.65
C LYS A 110 2.32 -3.22 16.97
N SER A 111 1.08 -3.38 16.53
CA SER A 111 0.31 -4.62 16.72
C SER A 111 0.58 -5.65 15.63
N ASN A 112 1.39 -5.34 14.62
CA ASN A 112 1.67 -6.19 13.46
C ASN A 112 0.39 -6.62 12.73
N THR A 113 -0.53 -5.68 12.48
CA THR A 113 -1.82 -5.98 11.86
C THR A 113 -2.05 -5.15 10.62
N GLN A 114 -2.69 -5.77 9.63
CA GLN A 114 -3.18 -5.14 8.40
C GLN A 114 -4.67 -5.42 8.25
N VAL A 115 -5.43 -4.42 7.83
CA VAL A 115 -6.84 -4.56 7.45
C VAL A 115 -7.01 -3.89 6.09
N GLN A 116 -7.32 -4.68 5.07
CA GLN A 116 -7.54 -4.17 3.73
C GLN A 116 -8.97 -4.41 3.29
N GLN A 117 -9.65 -3.35 2.90
CA GLN A 117 -10.97 -3.48 2.28
C GLN A 117 -10.79 -3.93 0.83
N GLN A 118 -11.54 -4.97 0.44
CA GLN A 118 -11.59 -5.46 -0.92
C GLN A 118 -13.04 -5.51 -1.39
N GLU A 119 -13.26 -5.21 -2.66
CA GLU A 119 -14.58 -5.42 -3.27
C GLU A 119 -14.48 -6.46 -4.39
N PHE A 120 -15.34 -7.46 -4.29
CA PHE A 120 -15.46 -8.51 -5.29
C PHE A 120 -16.91 -8.70 -5.69
N TYR A 121 -17.24 -8.36 -6.95
CA TYR A 121 -18.61 -8.40 -7.49
C TYR A 121 -19.66 -7.74 -6.60
N GLY A 122 -19.37 -6.51 -6.12
CA GLY A 122 -20.26 -5.70 -5.28
C GLY A 122 -20.34 -6.16 -3.82
N LYS A 123 -19.61 -7.19 -3.42
CA LYS A 123 -19.48 -7.60 -2.03
C LYS A 123 -18.20 -7.06 -1.43
N LYS A 124 -18.30 -6.44 -0.26
CA LYS A 124 -17.16 -5.90 0.47
C LYS A 124 -16.64 -6.91 1.48
N PHE A 125 -15.33 -7.08 1.49
CA PHE A 125 -14.59 -7.93 2.40
C PHE A 125 -13.59 -7.08 3.19
N LEU A 126 -13.35 -7.46 4.43
CA LEU A 126 -12.28 -6.95 5.27
C LEU A 126 -11.24 -8.05 5.40
N VAL A 127 -10.18 -7.95 4.62
CA VAL A 127 -9.09 -8.91 4.68
C VAL A 127 -8.17 -8.49 5.82
N LYS A 128 -8.17 -9.30 6.89
CA LYS A 128 -7.39 -9.09 8.10
C LYS A 128 -6.27 -10.10 8.16
N ASP A 129 -5.04 -9.58 8.29
CA ASP A 129 -3.84 -10.42 8.38
C ASP A 129 -2.75 -9.72 9.19
N ASN A 130 -1.67 -10.44 9.42
CA ASN A 130 -0.43 -9.83 9.87
C ASN A 130 0.19 -8.99 8.75
N LEU A 131 0.99 -7.99 9.11
CA LEU A 131 1.80 -7.26 8.15
C LEU A 131 2.77 -8.23 7.47
N GLN A 132 2.89 -8.14 6.15
CA GLN A 132 3.86 -8.93 5.39
C GLN A 132 5.28 -8.61 5.88
N ASP A 133 6.06 -9.64 6.19
CA ASP A 133 7.47 -9.48 6.53
C ASP A 133 8.28 -9.19 5.27
N ILE A 134 8.76 -7.95 5.15
CA ILE A 134 9.53 -7.50 3.98
C ILE A 134 10.99 -7.36 4.38
N GLN A 135 11.85 -8.23 3.83
CA GLN A 135 13.29 -8.21 4.07
C GLN A 135 13.96 -7.22 3.12
N TRP A 136 14.21 -6.00 3.61
CA TRP A 136 14.85 -4.94 2.84
C TRP A 136 16.36 -5.03 2.87
N THR A 137 17.00 -4.97 1.71
CA THR A 137 18.43 -4.74 1.54
C THR A 137 18.68 -3.26 1.33
N LEU A 138 19.32 -2.61 2.29
CA LEU A 138 19.68 -1.19 2.21
C LEU A 138 20.90 -1.02 1.29
N LEU A 139 20.81 -0.06 0.36
CA LEU A 139 21.86 0.26 -0.59
C LEU A 139 22.51 1.62 -0.27
N ASN A 140 23.76 1.77 -0.68
CA ASN A 140 24.52 3.01 -0.48
C ASN A 140 24.31 4.01 -1.62
N GLU A 141 23.05 4.13 -2.06
CA GLU A 141 22.63 5.10 -3.07
C GLU A 141 21.71 6.13 -2.45
N SER A 142 21.88 7.40 -2.82
CA SER A 142 21.03 8.48 -2.36
C SER A 142 20.61 9.40 -3.49
N LYS A 143 19.41 9.97 -3.38
CA LYS A 143 18.90 11.02 -4.27
C LYS A 143 18.00 11.97 -3.51
N LYS A 144 17.71 13.15 -4.10
CA LYS A 144 16.68 14.05 -3.59
C LYS A 144 15.34 13.79 -4.25
N ILE A 145 14.29 13.72 -3.43
CA ILE A 145 12.89 13.72 -3.89
C ILE A 145 12.23 14.92 -3.23
N GLY A 146 11.91 15.95 -4.01
CA GLY A 146 11.55 17.25 -3.46
C GLY A 146 12.64 17.82 -2.56
N ASN A 147 12.29 18.12 -1.31
CA ASN A 147 13.24 18.66 -0.32
C ASN A 147 13.93 17.57 0.52
N TYR A 148 13.51 16.30 0.39
CA TYR A 148 13.98 15.20 1.22
C TYR A 148 15.18 14.48 0.60
N THR A 149 16.15 14.12 1.43
CA THR A 149 17.23 13.20 1.04
C THR A 149 16.75 11.78 1.25
N CYS A 150 16.75 11.01 0.18
CA CYS A 150 16.25 9.63 0.16
C CYS A 150 17.37 8.64 -0.08
N TYR A 151 17.25 7.48 0.54
CA TYR A 151 18.15 6.35 0.40
C TYR A 151 17.43 5.18 -0.26
N LYS A 152 18.17 4.39 -1.02
CA LYS A 152 17.63 3.27 -1.77
C LYS A 152 17.61 2.01 -0.93
N ALA A 153 16.54 1.25 -1.06
CA ALA A 153 16.42 -0.12 -0.56
C ALA A 153 15.81 -1.01 -1.64
N LYS A 154 16.13 -2.31 -1.60
CA LYS A 154 15.58 -3.33 -2.50
C LYS A 154 15.08 -4.52 -1.71
N THR A 155 14.08 -5.18 -2.27
CA THR A 155 13.62 -6.49 -1.83
C THR A 155 13.10 -7.30 -3.02
N PHE A 156 12.90 -8.59 -2.82
CA PHE A 156 12.35 -9.52 -3.80
C PHE A 156 11.18 -10.23 -3.16
N LEU A 157 10.00 -10.14 -3.79
CA LEU A 157 8.81 -10.82 -3.31
C LEU A 157 8.21 -11.70 -4.42
N PRO A 158 7.56 -12.81 -4.05
CA PRO A 158 6.77 -13.58 -5.01
C PRO A 158 5.73 -12.70 -5.69
N THR A 159 5.63 -12.77 -7.01
CA THR A 159 4.68 -11.96 -7.79
C THR A 159 3.24 -12.24 -7.37
N ASP A 160 2.96 -13.47 -6.98
CA ASP A 160 1.65 -13.87 -6.48
C ASP A 160 1.28 -13.17 -5.16
N ASP A 161 2.23 -12.91 -4.29
CA ASP A 161 2.01 -12.18 -3.03
C ASP A 161 1.66 -10.72 -3.29
N LEU A 162 2.18 -10.12 -4.36
CA LEU A 162 1.89 -8.75 -4.77
C LEU A 162 0.53 -8.60 -5.46
N GLN A 163 0.02 -9.66 -6.03
CA GLN A 163 -1.23 -9.70 -6.79
C GLN A 163 -2.29 -10.58 -6.14
N TRP A 164 -2.18 -10.84 -4.85
CA TRP A 164 -3.07 -11.75 -4.12
C TRP A 164 -4.56 -11.38 -4.23
N TYR A 165 -4.87 -10.09 -4.37
CA TYR A 165 -6.25 -9.59 -4.53
C TYR A 165 -6.77 -9.67 -5.97
N SER A 166 -5.94 -10.05 -6.95
CA SER A 166 -6.31 -10.12 -8.36
C SER A 166 -6.48 -11.57 -8.82
N PHE A 167 -7.36 -11.78 -9.80
CA PHE A 167 -7.55 -13.07 -10.42
C PHE A 167 -6.83 -13.14 -11.77
N SER A 168 -6.11 -14.25 -12.02
CA SER A 168 -5.49 -14.55 -13.30
C SER A 168 -5.91 -15.93 -13.83
N TRP A 169 -6.43 -15.97 -15.07
CA TRP A 169 -6.77 -17.23 -15.74
C TRP A 169 -5.55 -18.13 -16.01
N SER A 170 -4.37 -17.57 -16.19
CA SER A 170 -3.13 -18.32 -16.35
C SER A 170 -2.78 -19.08 -15.08
N ARG A 171 -2.87 -18.43 -13.94
CA ARG A 171 -2.61 -19.01 -12.61
C ARG A 171 -3.57 -20.18 -12.31
N MET A 172 -4.85 -20.02 -12.63
CA MET A 172 -5.84 -21.08 -12.45
C MET A 172 -5.61 -22.29 -13.38
N ARG A 173 -5.00 -22.12 -14.56
CA ARG A 173 -4.63 -23.23 -15.45
C ARG A 173 -3.44 -24.01 -14.90
N SER A 174 -2.43 -23.32 -14.38
CA SER A 174 -1.24 -23.95 -13.79
C SER A 174 -1.59 -24.83 -12.59
N SER A 175 -2.57 -24.43 -11.78
CA SER A 175 -3.02 -25.23 -10.62
C SER A 175 -3.89 -26.42 -10.97
N SER A 176 -4.48 -26.50 -12.19
CA SER A 176 -5.33 -27.63 -12.63
C SER A 176 -4.57 -28.69 -13.42
N ASP A 177 -3.37 -28.39 -13.93
CA ASP A 177 -2.53 -29.32 -14.69
C ASP A 177 -1.46 -30.03 -13.84
N SER A 178 -1.64 -30.08 -12.52
CA SER A 178 -0.69 -30.65 -11.56
C SER A 178 -0.51 -32.17 -11.64
N ASP A 179 -1.05 -32.86 -12.67
CA ASP A 179 -0.86 -34.32 -12.82
C ASP A 179 0.33 -34.73 -13.72
N GLN A 180 1.04 -33.79 -14.34
CA GLN A 180 2.26 -34.16 -15.12
C GLN A 180 3.25 -32.99 -15.21
N SER A 181 4.08 -32.86 -14.24
CA SER A 181 5.53 -32.58 -14.25
C SER A 181 5.96 -31.92 -12.94
N GLU A 182 6.67 -32.66 -12.12
CA GLU A 182 7.40 -32.21 -10.93
C GLU A 182 8.61 -31.31 -11.25
N ASN A 183 8.67 -30.72 -12.43
CA ASN A 183 9.75 -29.85 -12.82
C ASN A 183 9.19 -28.50 -13.29
N ASP A 184 9.47 -27.49 -12.50
CA ASP A 184 9.39 -26.05 -12.81
C ASP A 184 8.14 -25.30 -12.35
N SER A 185 7.81 -25.41 -11.07
CA SER A 185 7.08 -24.32 -10.39
C SER A 185 8.06 -23.17 -10.13
N GLN A 186 8.51 -22.49 -11.19
CA GLN A 186 9.30 -21.30 -11.09
C GLN A 186 8.37 -20.20 -10.53
N THR A 187 8.50 -19.95 -9.22
CA THR A 187 7.80 -18.83 -8.57
C THR A 187 8.33 -17.55 -9.21
N ASP A 188 7.50 -16.86 -9.96
CA ASP A 188 7.85 -15.56 -10.51
C ASP A 188 8.16 -14.60 -9.36
N ILE A 189 9.35 -14.02 -9.38
CA ILE A 189 9.84 -13.09 -8.36
C ILE A 189 9.88 -11.69 -8.95
N THR A 190 9.24 -10.75 -8.25
CA THR A 190 9.28 -9.33 -8.60
C THR A 190 10.31 -8.61 -7.72
N GLU A 191 11.25 -7.92 -8.37
CA GLU A 191 12.14 -6.96 -7.71
C GLU A 191 11.36 -5.70 -7.36
N ILE A 192 11.55 -5.22 -6.11
CA ILE A 192 10.94 -4.01 -5.60
C ILE A 192 12.05 -3.07 -5.18
N GLU A 193 12.03 -1.86 -5.72
CA GLU A 193 12.92 -0.78 -5.34
C GLU A 193 12.15 0.29 -4.57
N ALA A 194 12.69 0.72 -3.44
CA ALA A 194 12.12 1.77 -2.62
C ALA A 194 13.15 2.87 -2.33
N TRP A 195 12.69 4.12 -2.32
CA TRP A 195 13.44 5.26 -1.86
C TRP A 195 12.75 5.86 -0.65
N TYR A 196 13.41 5.82 0.49
CA TYR A 196 12.86 6.24 1.77
C TYR A 196 13.67 7.40 2.37
N THR A 197 13.03 8.24 3.18
CA THR A 197 13.69 9.33 3.88
C THR A 197 13.62 9.16 5.39
N PRO A 198 14.78 9.13 6.10
CA PRO A 198 14.83 9.15 7.56
C PRO A 198 14.40 10.48 8.17
N GLU A 199 14.30 11.56 7.37
CA GLU A 199 13.84 12.86 7.83
C GLU A 199 12.38 12.82 8.32
N VAL A 200 11.60 11.82 7.86
CA VAL A 200 10.27 11.48 8.37
C VAL A 200 10.36 10.11 9.05
N PRO A 201 10.61 10.05 10.37
CA PRO A 201 11.01 8.83 11.08
C PRO A 201 9.82 7.91 11.41
N VAL A 202 9.12 7.44 10.37
CA VAL A 202 8.04 6.46 10.45
C VAL A 202 8.37 5.25 9.58
N ARG A 203 7.80 4.09 9.90
CA ARG A 203 8.06 2.86 9.14
C ARG A 203 6.99 2.58 8.10
N HIS A 204 6.38 3.63 7.54
CA HIS A 204 5.25 3.53 6.63
C HIS A 204 5.65 3.79 5.16
N GLY A 205 4.81 3.30 4.27
CA GLY A 205 4.92 3.50 2.82
C GLY A 205 3.58 3.26 2.13
N PRO A 206 3.53 3.46 0.80
CA PRO A 206 2.33 3.27 0.01
C PRO A 206 1.91 1.80 -0.02
N SER A 207 0.60 1.53 -0.19
CA SER A 207 0.02 0.19 -0.26
C SER A 207 0.43 -0.69 0.93
N GLU A 208 0.87 -1.90 0.70
CA GLU A 208 1.30 -2.86 1.73
C GLU A 208 2.77 -2.70 2.15
N TYR A 209 3.53 -1.79 1.50
CA TYR A 209 4.96 -1.63 1.76
C TYR A 209 5.22 -0.83 3.03
N TRP A 210 6.15 -1.34 3.85
CA TRP A 210 6.51 -0.79 5.14
C TRP A 210 7.88 -1.32 5.62
N GLY A 211 8.33 -0.89 6.79
CA GLY A 211 9.46 -1.52 7.49
C GLY A 211 10.80 -0.82 7.34
N LEU A 212 10.95 0.10 6.37
CA LEU A 212 12.17 0.91 6.23
C LEU A 212 12.29 1.95 7.36
N PRO A 213 13.50 2.39 7.72
CA PRO A 213 13.74 3.37 8.78
C PRO A 213 13.45 4.80 8.30
N GLY A 214 12.26 5.05 7.78
CA GLY A 214 11.80 6.31 7.22
C GLY A 214 10.61 6.13 6.29
N LEU A 215 9.93 7.23 5.96
CA LEU A 215 8.80 7.23 5.03
C LEU A 215 9.29 6.87 3.62
N ILE A 216 8.63 5.91 2.97
CA ILE A 216 8.90 5.57 1.58
C ILE A 216 8.28 6.63 0.68
N LEU A 217 9.12 7.37 -0.07
CA LEU A 217 8.65 8.43 -0.98
C LEU A 217 8.52 7.98 -2.42
N GLU A 218 9.26 6.96 -2.83
CA GLU A 218 9.12 6.36 -4.16
C GLU A 218 9.25 4.85 -4.04
N LEU A 219 8.43 4.14 -4.80
CA LEU A 219 8.42 2.69 -4.84
C LEU A 219 8.18 2.24 -6.27
N SER A 220 8.98 1.29 -6.75
CA SER A 220 8.80 0.63 -8.03
C SER A 220 8.69 -0.88 -7.82
N ALA A 221 7.61 -1.47 -8.30
CA ALA A 221 7.34 -2.91 -8.24
C ALA A 221 6.84 -3.37 -9.61
N GLY A 222 7.64 -4.14 -10.32
CA GLY A 222 7.34 -4.56 -11.69
C GLY A 222 7.08 -3.37 -12.62
N GLN A 223 5.89 -3.28 -13.15
CA GLN A 223 5.49 -2.21 -14.09
C GLN A 223 4.91 -0.95 -13.40
N THR A 224 4.72 -1.00 -12.08
CA THR A 224 4.09 0.09 -11.34
C THR A 224 5.12 0.88 -10.55
N THR A 225 5.06 2.20 -10.67
CA THR A 225 5.84 3.14 -9.87
C THR A 225 4.88 4.04 -9.11
N MET A 226 5.08 4.19 -7.80
CA MET A 226 4.38 5.12 -6.93
C MET A 226 5.36 6.19 -6.47
N LEU A 227 5.04 7.47 -6.71
CA LEU A 227 5.87 8.61 -6.33
C LEU A 227 5.09 9.53 -5.40
N CYS A 228 5.67 9.83 -4.24
CA CYS A 228 5.15 10.84 -3.34
C CYS A 228 5.36 12.24 -3.93
N THR A 229 4.26 12.97 -4.10
CA THR A 229 4.26 14.32 -4.67
C THR A 229 4.13 15.41 -3.60
N LYS A 230 3.60 15.06 -2.43
CA LYS A 230 3.37 16.00 -1.33
C LYS A 230 3.47 15.29 0.02
N VAL A 231 4.16 15.91 0.96
CA VAL A 231 4.18 15.49 2.38
C VAL A 231 3.81 16.68 3.25
N VAL A 232 2.90 16.48 4.17
CA VAL A 232 2.49 17.45 5.19
C VAL A 232 2.69 16.79 6.56
N ILE A 233 3.55 17.34 7.38
CA ILE A 233 3.80 16.86 8.74
C ILE A 233 3.08 17.77 9.73
N ASN A 234 2.47 17.18 10.75
CA ASN A 234 1.69 17.83 11.80
C ASN A 234 0.70 18.86 11.24
N PRO A 235 -0.27 18.42 10.39
CA PRO A 235 -1.29 19.32 9.88
C PRO A 235 -2.10 19.93 11.02
N ILE A 236 -2.63 21.15 10.80
CA ILE A 236 -3.41 21.88 11.82
C ILE A 236 -4.64 21.05 12.24
N GLU A 237 -5.30 20.42 11.28
CA GLU A 237 -6.43 19.54 11.54
C GLU A 237 -5.91 18.15 11.95
N LYS A 238 -6.38 17.67 13.11
CA LYS A 238 -6.03 16.32 13.58
C LYS A 238 -6.60 15.29 12.61
N ILE A 239 -5.73 14.38 12.17
CA ILE A 239 -6.12 13.28 11.29
C ILE A 239 -6.57 12.10 12.16
N GLU A 240 -7.79 11.64 11.96
CA GLU A 240 -8.26 10.39 12.55
C GLU A 240 -7.88 9.22 11.62
N ILE A 241 -7.16 8.24 12.18
CA ILE A 241 -6.75 7.04 11.46
C ILE A 241 -7.57 5.88 12.05
N GLU A 242 -8.53 5.40 11.28
CA GLU A 242 -9.37 4.28 11.69
C GLU A 242 -9.29 3.13 10.69
N ALA A 243 -9.23 1.91 11.20
CA ALA A 243 -9.32 0.72 10.36
C ALA A 243 -10.71 0.62 9.70
N PRO A 244 -10.80 0.20 8.43
CA PRO A 244 -12.10 -0.01 7.78
C PRO A 244 -12.92 -1.06 8.52
N ARG A 245 -14.24 -0.82 8.62
CA ARG A 245 -15.17 -1.66 9.41
C ARG A 245 -16.27 -2.30 8.57
N LYS A 246 -16.40 -1.92 7.28
CA LYS A 246 -17.51 -2.36 6.43
C LYS A 246 -17.07 -3.51 5.52
N GLY A 247 -17.60 -4.69 5.75
CA GLY A 247 -17.34 -5.87 4.93
C GLY A 247 -17.41 -7.17 5.75
N THR A 248 -17.34 -8.30 5.05
CA THR A 248 -17.22 -9.61 5.69
C THR A 248 -15.76 -9.85 6.04
N GLU A 249 -15.45 -10.17 7.29
CA GLU A 249 -14.10 -10.49 7.73
C GLU A 249 -13.64 -11.82 7.14
N ILE A 250 -12.43 -11.82 6.60
CA ILE A 250 -11.78 -12.98 6.00
C ILE A 250 -10.26 -12.79 6.08
N ASP A 251 -9.50 -13.86 6.12
CA ASP A 251 -8.05 -13.81 5.96
C ASP A 251 -7.64 -13.78 4.48
N LYS A 252 -6.37 -13.57 4.19
CA LYS A 252 -5.84 -13.45 2.84
C LYS A 252 -6.05 -14.73 2.04
N ASP A 253 -5.75 -15.88 2.63
CA ASP A 253 -5.87 -17.18 1.98
C ASP A 253 -7.34 -17.51 1.68
N GLY A 254 -8.23 -17.32 2.63
CA GLY A 254 -9.67 -17.50 2.43
C GLY A 254 -10.27 -16.59 1.37
N TYR A 255 -9.75 -15.34 1.24
CA TYR A 255 -10.16 -14.44 0.17
C TYR A 255 -9.70 -14.95 -1.21
N GLN A 256 -8.47 -15.44 -1.33
CA GLN A 256 -7.94 -16.02 -2.56
C GLN A 256 -8.76 -17.26 -2.98
N ASP A 257 -9.03 -18.17 -2.04
CA ASP A 257 -9.85 -19.36 -2.27
C ASP A 257 -11.26 -19.01 -2.73
N LEU A 258 -11.87 -17.98 -2.12
CA LEU A 258 -13.19 -17.49 -2.50
C LEU A 258 -13.20 -16.98 -3.94
N ILE A 259 -12.21 -16.18 -4.33
CA ILE A 259 -12.07 -15.68 -5.71
C ILE A 259 -11.93 -16.86 -6.68
N GLN A 260 -11.01 -17.78 -6.42
CA GLN A 260 -10.76 -18.93 -7.29
C GLN A 260 -12.01 -19.78 -7.48
N LYS A 261 -12.70 -20.11 -6.39
CA LYS A 261 -13.95 -20.88 -6.41
C LYS A 261 -15.02 -20.17 -7.23
N LYS A 262 -15.24 -18.89 -7.02
CA LYS A 262 -16.26 -18.12 -7.75
C LYS A 262 -15.95 -18.01 -9.24
N MET A 263 -14.71 -17.81 -9.59
CA MET A 263 -14.29 -17.74 -10.99
C MET A 263 -14.40 -19.11 -11.68
N ALA A 264 -14.12 -20.21 -10.98
CA ALA A 264 -14.36 -21.56 -11.48
C ALA A 264 -15.85 -21.82 -11.74
N GLU A 265 -16.73 -21.43 -10.80
CA GLU A 265 -18.19 -21.51 -10.97
C GLU A 265 -18.66 -20.74 -12.21
N PHE A 266 -18.17 -19.52 -12.43
CA PHE A 266 -18.51 -18.71 -13.62
C PHE A 266 -18.07 -19.38 -14.91
N ARG A 267 -16.87 -19.97 -14.97
CA ARG A 267 -16.39 -20.74 -16.13
C ARG A 267 -17.31 -21.93 -16.44
N ASN A 268 -17.61 -22.71 -15.41
CA ASN A 268 -18.41 -23.91 -15.57
C ASN A 268 -19.87 -23.62 -16.02
N ASN A 269 -20.45 -22.54 -15.50
CA ASN A 269 -21.78 -22.08 -15.89
C ASN A 269 -21.85 -21.56 -17.33
N ARG A 270 -20.73 -20.96 -17.82
CA ARG A 270 -20.62 -20.47 -19.20
C ARG A 270 -20.48 -21.63 -20.22
N MET A 271 -19.86 -22.76 -19.84
CA MET A 271 -19.68 -23.90 -20.68
C MET A 271 -20.98 -24.78 -20.79
N ARG A 272 -21.93 -24.58 -19.87
CA ARG A 272 -23.21 -25.32 -19.86
C ARG A 272 -24.33 -24.64 -20.67
N ARG A 273 -24.08 -23.44 -21.17
CA ARG A 273 -24.98 -22.69 -22.07
C ARG A 273 -24.49 -22.76 -23.52
#